data_6a8cbfbaa603d53498b32fefa31c6c52
#
_entry.id   6a8cbfbaa603d53498b32fefa31c6c52
#
_cell.length_a   1.000
_cell.length_b   1.000
_cell.length_c   1.000
_cell.angle_alpha   90.00
_cell.angle_beta   90.00
_cell.angle_gamma   90.00
#
_symmetry.space_group_name_H-M   'P 1'
#
loop_
_entity.id
_entity.type
_entity.pdbx_description
1 polymer ?
#
loop_
_entity_poly.entity_id
_entity_poly.type
_entity_poly.pdbx_seq_one_letter_code
_entity_poly.pdbx_strand_id
1 'polypeptide(L)'
;MTIVFRLAGALMAKGGAVQYRVDPKSGNRISALGLGCMRFPGAPGRPDAKTADAIISRAVEQGINYLDTAYLYPGNEACVGASLERLGLRDRVLLATKLPHASCKCAEDFDRFFDEQLRRLRTDHIDYYLMHNITSPAQWERVVALGIEDWIACQKAAGRIRQIGFSYHGSAVDFLTMLDAYDWDFCQIQYNYAGERYQAGTAGLMAAAERGLAVFVMEPLLGGRLAGKLPPRARAVLDSARDPHLRTPAAWGLSWVWNHPQVTMLLSGMTDTA
;
A
#
# COMPACT_ATOMS: atom_id res chain seq x y z
N MET A 1 15.76 27.19 9.21
CA MET A 1 14.42 26.55 9.08
C MET A 1 14.51 25.20 9.79
N THR A 2 14.22 25.19 11.08
CA THR A 2 14.44 24.06 11.99
C THR A 2 13.15 23.27 12.02
N ILE A 3 13.01 22.26 11.15
CA ILE A 3 11.94 21.27 11.26
C ILE A 3 12.34 20.34 12.39
N VAL A 4 11.65 20.50 13.50
CA VAL A 4 11.86 19.74 14.74
C VAL A 4 11.35 18.32 14.52
N PHE A 5 12.24 17.36 14.26
CA PHE A 5 12.00 15.93 14.29
C PHE A 5 11.73 15.43 15.74
N ARG A 6 10.71 15.97 16.40
CA ARG A 6 10.36 15.58 17.78
C ARG A 6 9.48 14.35 17.91
N LEU A 7 9.10 13.71 16.80
CA LEU A 7 8.12 12.58 16.82
C LEU A 7 8.66 11.23 16.35
N ALA A 8 9.86 11.14 15.81
CA ALA A 8 10.42 9.85 15.40
C ALA A 8 10.65 8.87 16.57
N GLY A 9 10.88 9.38 17.79
CA GLY A 9 11.00 8.56 19.00
C GLY A 9 9.67 8.02 19.56
N ALA A 10 8.53 8.55 19.09
CA ALA A 10 7.21 8.11 19.53
C ALA A 10 6.62 6.99 18.68
N LEU A 11 7.22 6.68 17.52
CA LEU A 11 6.69 5.73 16.53
C LEU A 11 7.14 4.27 16.75
N MET A 12 8.18 4.06 17.55
CA MET A 12 8.48 2.74 18.09
C MET A 12 7.99 2.71 19.53
N ALA A 13 6.92 1.96 19.82
CA ALA A 13 6.56 1.66 21.19
C ALA A 13 7.78 1.10 21.94
N LYS A 14 7.94 1.43 23.22
CA LYS A 14 8.97 0.82 24.06
C LYS A 14 8.86 -0.69 23.93
N GLY A 15 9.80 -1.34 23.24
CA GLY A 15 9.77 -2.78 22.97
C GLY A 15 9.77 -3.20 21.50
N GLY A 16 9.85 -2.24 20.51
CA GLY A 16 9.99 -2.59 19.08
C GLY A 16 8.71 -3.02 18.35
N ALA A 17 7.54 -2.85 18.96
CA ALA A 17 6.26 -3.19 18.33
C ALA A 17 5.85 -2.13 17.27
N VAL A 18 5.26 -2.61 16.18
CA VAL A 18 4.69 -1.75 15.13
C VAL A 18 3.55 -0.89 15.71
N GLN A 19 3.54 0.39 15.34
CA GLN A 19 2.44 1.29 15.70
C GLN A 19 1.26 1.12 14.73
N TYR A 20 0.07 1.51 15.21
CA TYR A 20 -1.16 1.45 14.44
C TYR A 20 -1.74 2.85 14.26
N ARG A 21 -2.33 3.09 13.09
CA ARG A 21 -3.15 4.26 12.78
C ARG A 21 -4.56 3.81 12.42
N VAL A 22 -5.52 4.68 12.61
CA VAL A 22 -6.93 4.37 12.32
C VAL A 22 -7.25 4.85 10.91
N ASP A 23 -7.84 3.98 10.11
CA ASP A 23 -8.49 4.34 8.86
C ASP A 23 -9.75 5.17 9.19
N PRO A 24 -9.84 6.42 8.73
CA PRO A 24 -10.92 7.31 9.15
C PRO A 24 -12.30 6.88 8.66
N LYS A 25 -12.42 6.13 7.56
CA LYS A 25 -13.71 5.67 7.02
C LYS A 25 -14.15 4.33 7.59
N SER A 26 -13.24 3.36 7.71
CA SER A 26 -13.60 2.02 8.21
C SER A 26 -13.47 1.86 9.72
N GLY A 27 -12.69 2.71 10.39
CA GLY A 27 -12.30 2.53 11.79
C GLY A 27 -11.26 1.42 12.01
N ASN A 28 -10.78 0.76 10.97
CA ASN A 28 -9.77 -0.28 11.08
C ASN A 28 -8.46 0.27 11.64
N ARG A 29 -7.90 -0.47 12.59
CA ARG A 29 -6.54 -0.21 13.09
C ARG A 29 -5.54 -0.88 12.16
N ILE A 30 -4.81 -0.07 11.41
CA ILE A 30 -3.82 -0.52 10.41
C ILE A 30 -2.42 -0.29 10.97
N SER A 31 -1.54 -1.29 10.86
CA SER A 31 -0.13 -1.12 11.19
C SER A 31 0.48 -0.02 10.32
N ALA A 32 1.22 0.92 10.93
CA ALA A 32 1.84 2.03 10.20
C ALA A 32 2.85 1.56 9.13
N LEU A 33 3.27 0.30 9.21
CA LEU A 33 4.05 -0.43 8.20
C LEU A 33 3.20 -1.56 7.64
N GLY A 34 3.03 -1.61 6.32
CA GLY A 34 2.39 -2.70 5.58
C GLY A 34 3.41 -3.52 4.79
N LEU A 35 3.12 -4.79 4.56
CA LEU A 35 3.94 -5.69 3.77
C LEU A 35 3.53 -5.62 2.29
N GLY A 36 4.40 -5.06 1.44
CA GLY A 36 4.26 -5.12 -0.02
C GLY A 36 4.80 -6.44 -0.56
N CYS A 37 3.91 -7.31 -1.03
CA CYS A 37 4.26 -8.68 -1.43
C CYS A 37 4.88 -8.78 -2.83
N MET A 38 4.85 -7.73 -3.65
CA MET A 38 5.31 -7.73 -5.05
C MET A 38 6.71 -8.31 -5.26
N ARG A 39 7.59 -8.16 -4.27
CA ARG A 39 9.03 -8.49 -4.41
C ARG A 39 9.45 -9.74 -3.65
N PHE A 40 8.55 -10.67 -3.37
CA PHE A 40 8.95 -11.94 -2.79
C PHE A 40 10.01 -12.63 -3.66
N PRO A 41 11.12 -13.13 -3.06
CA PRO A 41 12.16 -13.85 -3.78
C PRO A 41 11.60 -15.07 -4.51
N GLY A 42 12.26 -15.44 -5.62
CA GLY A 42 11.87 -16.58 -6.42
C GLY A 42 12.18 -16.38 -7.91
N ALA A 43 11.77 -17.33 -8.74
CA ALA A 43 11.82 -17.18 -10.18
C ALA A 43 10.70 -16.28 -10.69
N PRO A 44 10.84 -15.65 -11.88
CA PRO A 44 9.76 -14.85 -12.48
C PRO A 44 8.43 -15.60 -12.51
N GLY A 45 7.38 -15.01 -11.93
CA GLY A 45 6.06 -15.62 -11.82
C GLY A 45 5.93 -16.82 -10.86
N ARG A 46 7.00 -17.14 -10.12
CA ARG A 46 7.04 -18.25 -9.14
C ARG A 46 7.78 -17.80 -7.88
N PRO A 47 7.12 -17.01 -7.00
CA PRO A 47 7.70 -16.67 -5.71
C PRO A 47 8.04 -17.95 -4.92
N ASP A 48 9.14 -17.92 -4.19
CA ASP A 48 9.54 -19.04 -3.32
C ASP A 48 8.62 -19.12 -2.11
N ALA A 49 7.84 -20.19 -2.04
CA ALA A 49 6.80 -20.36 -1.03
C ALA A 49 7.36 -20.38 0.40
N LYS A 50 8.51 -21.03 0.61
CA LYS A 50 9.12 -21.14 1.93
C LYS A 50 9.61 -19.78 2.43
N THR A 51 10.23 -19.01 1.56
CA THR A 51 10.67 -17.64 1.87
C THR A 51 9.48 -16.71 2.09
N ALA A 52 8.42 -16.81 1.26
CA ALA A 52 7.20 -16.04 1.45
C ALA A 52 6.52 -16.35 2.79
N ASP A 53 6.39 -17.63 3.15
CA ASP A 53 5.86 -18.07 4.44
C ASP A 53 6.65 -17.46 5.62
N ALA A 54 7.98 -17.52 5.56
CA ALA A 54 8.83 -16.97 6.60
C ALA A 54 8.69 -15.45 6.73
N ILE A 55 8.64 -14.72 5.62
CA ILE A 55 8.45 -13.25 5.61
C ILE A 55 7.06 -12.88 6.16
N ILE A 56 6.00 -13.54 5.69
CA ILE A 56 4.62 -13.25 6.14
C ILE A 56 4.49 -13.58 7.63
N SER A 57 4.94 -14.74 8.08
CA SER A 57 4.91 -15.12 9.51
C SER A 57 5.63 -14.08 10.35
N ARG A 58 6.86 -13.74 9.97
CA ARG A 58 7.66 -12.73 10.69
C ARG A 58 7.00 -11.37 10.73
N ALA A 59 6.43 -10.91 9.62
CA ALA A 59 5.73 -9.64 9.55
C ALA A 59 4.53 -9.60 10.52
N VAL A 60 3.69 -10.64 10.51
CA VAL A 60 2.51 -10.74 11.40
C VAL A 60 2.91 -10.88 12.87
N GLU A 61 3.96 -11.63 13.18
CA GLU A 61 4.54 -11.74 14.54
C GLU A 61 5.02 -10.38 15.07
N GLN A 62 5.56 -9.54 14.21
CA GLN A 62 5.98 -8.17 14.55
C GLN A 62 4.81 -7.17 14.62
N GLY A 63 3.58 -7.59 14.33
CA GLY A 63 2.38 -6.77 14.41
C GLY A 63 1.97 -6.11 13.10
N ILE A 64 2.61 -6.43 11.96
CA ILE A 64 2.12 -5.98 10.65
C ILE A 64 0.83 -6.73 10.34
N ASN A 65 -0.23 -5.97 10.05
CA ASN A 65 -1.55 -6.52 9.75
C ASN A 65 -2.10 -6.13 8.38
N TYR A 66 -1.28 -5.55 7.48
CA TYR A 66 -1.71 -5.20 6.13
C TYR A 66 -0.76 -5.83 5.10
N LEU A 67 -1.33 -6.60 4.17
CA LEU A 67 -0.63 -7.26 3.07
C LEU A 67 -1.14 -6.73 1.73
N ASP A 68 -0.23 -6.24 0.89
CA ASP A 68 -0.55 -5.68 -0.43
C ASP A 68 -0.03 -6.58 -1.55
N THR A 69 -0.94 -7.02 -2.43
CA THR A 69 -0.63 -7.72 -3.68
C THR A 69 -1.39 -7.11 -4.85
N ALA A 70 -1.34 -7.71 -6.03
CA ALA A 70 -2.11 -7.33 -7.20
C ALA A 70 -2.21 -8.47 -8.21
N TYR A 71 -3.28 -8.44 -9.03
CA TYR A 71 -3.46 -9.37 -10.15
C TYR A 71 -2.26 -9.38 -11.11
N LEU A 72 -1.70 -8.20 -11.38
CA LEU A 72 -0.58 -8.01 -12.32
C LEU A 72 0.78 -8.37 -11.73
N TYR A 73 0.87 -8.88 -10.50
CA TYR A 73 2.11 -9.42 -9.93
C TYR A 73 2.17 -10.93 -10.19
N PRO A 74 2.95 -11.40 -11.17
CA PRO A 74 2.88 -12.78 -11.63
C PRO A 74 3.10 -13.80 -10.50
N GLY A 75 2.14 -14.71 -10.30
CA GLY A 75 2.18 -15.77 -9.29
C GLY A 75 2.03 -15.29 -7.82
N ASN A 76 1.98 -13.97 -7.59
CA ASN A 76 2.05 -13.42 -6.24
C ASN A 76 0.78 -13.68 -5.43
N GLU A 77 -0.42 -13.42 -6.00
CA GLU A 77 -1.70 -13.69 -5.32
C GLU A 77 -1.82 -15.16 -4.88
N ALA A 78 -1.46 -16.09 -5.76
CA ALA A 78 -1.51 -17.52 -5.44
C ALA A 78 -0.50 -17.91 -4.33
N CYS A 79 0.68 -17.27 -4.32
CA CYS A 79 1.67 -17.46 -3.27
C CYS A 79 1.15 -16.93 -1.93
N VAL A 80 0.65 -15.69 -1.89
CA VAL A 80 0.09 -15.06 -0.68
C VAL A 80 -1.07 -15.87 -0.12
N GLY A 81 -2.04 -16.25 -0.97
CA GLY A 81 -3.20 -17.05 -0.55
C GLY A 81 -2.81 -18.40 0.04
N ALA A 82 -1.89 -19.10 -0.62
CA ALA A 82 -1.38 -20.38 -0.13
C ALA A 82 -0.59 -20.22 1.19
N SER A 83 0.16 -19.13 1.36
CA SER A 83 0.88 -18.85 2.60
C SER A 83 -0.08 -18.54 3.75
N LEU A 84 -1.08 -17.69 3.53
CA LEU A 84 -2.06 -17.34 4.56
C LEU A 84 -2.85 -18.57 5.02
N GLU A 85 -3.22 -19.47 4.10
CA GLU A 85 -3.91 -20.72 4.43
C GLU A 85 -3.02 -21.66 5.24
N ARG A 86 -1.76 -21.94 4.79
CA ARG A 86 -0.82 -22.80 5.51
C ARG A 86 -0.51 -22.33 6.91
N LEU A 87 -0.40 -21.00 7.07
CA LEU A 87 -0.05 -20.37 8.35
C LEU A 87 -1.28 -20.09 9.24
N GLY A 88 -2.51 -20.23 8.73
CA GLY A 88 -3.73 -19.90 9.45
C GLY A 88 -3.83 -18.40 9.80
N LEU A 89 -3.37 -17.52 8.91
CA LEU A 89 -3.22 -16.09 9.21
C LEU A 89 -4.25 -15.19 8.50
N ARG A 90 -5.19 -15.74 7.69
CA ARG A 90 -6.14 -14.90 6.93
C ARG A 90 -6.88 -13.89 7.81
N ASP A 91 -7.40 -14.34 8.95
CA ASP A 91 -8.20 -13.50 9.87
C ASP A 91 -7.35 -12.54 10.73
N ARG A 92 -6.04 -12.64 10.63
CA ARG A 92 -5.11 -11.75 11.35
C ARG A 92 -4.59 -10.61 10.49
N VAL A 93 -4.94 -10.56 9.20
CA VAL A 93 -4.45 -9.57 8.26
C VAL A 93 -5.58 -8.91 7.48
N LEU A 94 -5.37 -7.66 7.13
CA LEU A 94 -6.14 -6.90 6.15
C LEU A 94 -5.48 -7.14 4.79
N LEU A 95 -6.19 -7.83 3.89
CA LEU A 95 -5.67 -8.24 2.60
C LEU A 95 -6.08 -7.27 1.52
N ALA A 96 -5.10 -6.78 0.75
CA ALA A 96 -5.32 -5.91 -0.38
C ALA A 96 -4.90 -6.54 -1.70
N THR A 97 -5.74 -6.39 -2.72
CA THR A 97 -5.38 -6.65 -4.11
C THR A 97 -6.03 -5.64 -5.05
N LYS A 98 -5.73 -5.71 -6.36
CA LYS A 98 -6.03 -4.64 -7.29
C LYS A 98 -6.63 -5.18 -8.58
N LEU A 99 -7.75 -4.57 -9.04
CA LEU A 99 -8.37 -4.85 -10.34
C LEU A 99 -7.46 -4.37 -11.48
N PRO A 100 -7.11 -5.21 -12.44
CA PRO A 100 -6.39 -4.79 -13.64
C PRO A 100 -7.36 -4.08 -14.62
N HIS A 101 -7.90 -2.93 -14.19
CA HIS A 101 -8.98 -2.21 -14.88
C HIS A 101 -8.68 -1.93 -16.36
N ALA A 102 -7.41 -1.73 -16.72
CA ALA A 102 -7.00 -1.54 -18.11
C ALA A 102 -7.27 -2.76 -19.00
N SER A 103 -7.40 -3.95 -18.41
CA SER A 103 -7.70 -5.20 -19.10
C SER A 103 -9.20 -5.50 -19.19
N CYS A 104 -10.05 -4.74 -18.50
CA CYS A 104 -11.50 -4.90 -18.57
C CYS A 104 -12.04 -4.25 -19.83
N LYS A 105 -12.82 -5.02 -20.62
CA LYS A 105 -13.44 -4.58 -21.89
C LYS A 105 -14.96 -4.54 -21.83
N CYS A 106 -15.56 -5.26 -20.88
CA CYS A 106 -16.99 -5.33 -20.62
C CYS A 106 -17.23 -5.52 -19.11
N ALA A 107 -18.49 -5.43 -18.67
CA ALA A 107 -18.86 -5.57 -17.26
C ALA A 107 -18.50 -6.95 -16.68
N GLU A 108 -18.64 -8.01 -17.45
CA GLU A 108 -18.35 -9.37 -17.03
C GLU A 108 -16.87 -9.61 -16.70
N ASP A 109 -15.98 -8.77 -17.23
CA ASP A 109 -14.56 -8.83 -16.91
C ASP A 109 -14.28 -8.50 -15.44
N PHE A 110 -15.14 -7.67 -14.80
CA PHE A 110 -14.97 -7.33 -13.39
C PHE A 110 -15.12 -8.57 -12.51
N ASP A 111 -16.19 -9.34 -12.70
CA ASP A 111 -16.40 -10.59 -11.97
C ASP A 111 -15.33 -11.62 -12.31
N ARG A 112 -15.00 -11.78 -13.58
CA ARG A 112 -13.98 -12.74 -14.02
C ARG A 112 -12.61 -12.49 -13.34
N PHE A 113 -12.16 -11.25 -13.27
CA PHE A 113 -10.91 -10.92 -12.60
C PHE A 113 -11.03 -11.06 -11.09
N PHE A 114 -12.12 -10.58 -10.50
CA PHE A 114 -12.31 -10.60 -9.07
C PHE A 114 -12.46 -12.02 -8.51
N ASP A 115 -13.24 -12.86 -9.15
CA ASP A 115 -13.41 -14.28 -8.77
C ASP A 115 -12.09 -15.05 -8.89
N GLU A 116 -11.31 -14.78 -9.94
CA GLU A 116 -9.99 -15.39 -10.07
C GLU A 116 -9.03 -14.89 -8.96
N GLN A 117 -9.11 -13.62 -8.54
CA GLN A 117 -8.32 -13.10 -7.42
C GLN A 117 -8.72 -13.77 -6.09
N LEU A 118 -10.02 -13.89 -5.79
CA LEU A 118 -10.49 -14.60 -4.60
C LEU A 118 -10.02 -16.05 -4.59
N ARG A 119 -10.12 -16.73 -5.75
CA ARG A 119 -9.65 -18.11 -5.90
C ARG A 119 -8.13 -18.23 -5.64
N ARG A 120 -7.31 -17.33 -6.20
CA ARG A 120 -5.84 -17.31 -6.00
C ARG A 120 -5.49 -17.01 -4.55
N LEU A 121 -6.15 -16.06 -3.95
CA LEU A 121 -5.93 -15.62 -2.58
C LEU A 121 -6.55 -16.54 -1.54
N ARG A 122 -7.38 -17.54 -1.97
CA ARG A 122 -8.04 -18.53 -1.12
C ARG A 122 -8.88 -17.87 -0.02
N THR A 123 -9.68 -16.90 -0.41
CA THR A 123 -10.50 -16.10 0.51
C THR A 123 -11.85 -15.79 -0.15
N ASP A 124 -12.86 -15.51 0.65
CA ASP A 124 -14.20 -15.14 0.20
C ASP A 124 -14.38 -13.62 0.09
N HIS A 125 -13.45 -12.82 0.62
CA HIS A 125 -13.51 -11.37 0.59
C HIS A 125 -12.12 -10.71 0.53
N ILE A 126 -12.11 -9.44 0.10
CA ILE A 126 -10.95 -8.56 0.09
C ILE A 126 -11.23 -7.38 1.02
N ASP A 127 -10.29 -7.10 1.93
CA ASP A 127 -10.44 -6.01 2.88
C ASP A 127 -10.23 -4.64 2.21
N TYR A 128 -9.24 -4.53 1.31
CA TYR A 128 -8.91 -3.29 0.59
C TYR A 128 -8.73 -3.58 -0.90
N TYR A 129 -9.72 -3.19 -1.70
CA TYR A 129 -9.68 -3.42 -3.15
C TYR A 129 -9.37 -2.13 -3.91
N LEU A 130 -8.46 -2.18 -4.88
CA LEU A 130 -7.99 -0.99 -5.59
C LEU A 130 -8.22 -1.07 -7.09
N MET A 131 -8.56 0.05 -7.72
CA MET A 131 -8.30 0.24 -9.15
C MET A 131 -6.79 0.36 -9.35
N HIS A 132 -6.19 -0.53 -10.14
CA HIS A 132 -4.73 -0.68 -10.24
C HIS A 132 -4.12 0.34 -11.21
N ASN A 133 -3.20 1.17 -10.69
CA ASN A 133 -2.36 2.03 -11.54
C ASN A 133 -3.15 3.04 -12.38
N ILE A 134 -4.06 3.79 -11.75
CA ILE A 134 -4.73 4.92 -12.40
C ILE A 134 -3.70 6.03 -12.65
N THR A 135 -3.68 6.57 -13.86
CA THR A 135 -2.79 7.67 -14.25
C THR A 135 -3.55 8.91 -14.74
N SER A 136 -4.86 8.77 -15.03
CA SER A 136 -5.72 9.88 -15.46
C SER A 136 -7.19 9.60 -15.14
N PRO A 137 -8.03 10.63 -14.99
CA PRO A 137 -9.49 10.48 -14.81
C PRO A 137 -10.16 9.70 -15.94
N ALA A 138 -9.71 9.85 -17.18
CA ALA A 138 -10.26 9.14 -18.34
C ALA A 138 -10.20 7.61 -18.19
N GLN A 139 -9.26 7.07 -17.43
CA GLN A 139 -9.20 5.63 -17.15
C GLN A 139 -10.32 5.19 -16.20
N TRP A 140 -10.69 6.03 -15.24
CA TRP A 140 -11.84 5.80 -14.38
C TRP A 140 -13.15 5.93 -15.15
N GLU A 141 -13.32 7.04 -15.90
CA GLU A 141 -14.52 7.28 -16.75
C GLU A 141 -14.79 6.11 -17.69
N ARG A 142 -13.73 5.51 -18.26
CA ARG A 142 -13.86 4.33 -19.12
C ARG A 142 -14.47 3.14 -18.40
N VAL A 143 -14.10 2.85 -17.16
CA VAL A 143 -14.68 1.72 -16.41
C VAL A 143 -16.04 2.07 -15.81
N VAL A 144 -16.31 3.36 -15.52
CA VAL A 144 -17.65 3.86 -15.18
C VAL A 144 -18.62 3.57 -16.34
N ALA A 145 -18.21 3.86 -17.58
CA ALA A 145 -19.01 3.55 -18.77
C ALA A 145 -19.28 2.04 -18.96
N LEU A 146 -18.51 1.16 -18.31
CA LEU A 146 -18.73 -0.28 -18.27
C LEU A 146 -19.57 -0.73 -17.05
N GLY A 147 -20.01 0.19 -16.18
CA GLY A 147 -20.86 -0.13 -15.03
C GLY A 147 -20.10 -0.51 -13.75
N ILE A 148 -18.83 -0.08 -13.58
CA ILE A 148 -18.01 -0.43 -12.41
C ILE A 148 -18.61 0.03 -11.09
N GLU A 149 -19.32 1.16 -11.05
CA GLU A 149 -19.88 1.71 -9.82
C GLU A 149 -20.99 0.81 -9.25
N ASP A 150 -21.91 0.35 -10.09
CA ASP A 150 -22.94 -0.60 -9.70
C ASP A 150 -22.34 -1.94 -9.27
N TRP A 151 -21.31 -2.38 -9.99
CA TRP A 151 -20.58 -3.60 -9.63
C TRP A 151 -19.92 -3.48 -8.26
N ILE A 152 -19.23 -2.38 -7.96
CA ILE A 152 -18.63 -2.12 -6.64
C ILE A 152 -19.71 -2.13 -5.56
N ALA A 153 -20.84 -1.44 -5.79
CA ALA A 153 -21.94 -1.40 -4.84
C ALA A 153 -22.48 -2.81 -4.53
N CYS A 154 -22.65 -3.66 -5.54
CA CYS A 154 -23.05 -5.07 -5.37
C CYS A 154 -22.02 -5.87 -4.55
N GLN A 155 -20.72 -5.73 -4.84
CA GLN A 155 -19.68 -6.47 -4.13
C GLN A 155 -19.54 -6.00 -2.68
N LYS A 156 -19.69 -4.69 -2.41
CA LYS A 156 -19.71 -4.14 -1.04
C LYS A 156 -20.93 -4.63 -0.27
N ALA A 157 -22.12 -4.61 -0.87
CA ALA A 157 -23.36 -5.11 -0.25
C ALA A 157 -23.29 -6.61 0.07
N ALA A 158 -22.63 -7.40 -0.78
CA ALA A 158 -22.37 -8.82 -0.57
C ALA A 158 -21.26 -9.10 0.46
N GLY A 159 -20.57 -8.06 0.95
CA GLY A 159 -19.45 -8.17 1.89
C GLY A 159 -18.19 -8.75 1.27
N ARG A 160 -18.10 -8.88 -0.06
CA ARG A 160 -16.93 -9.43 -0.77
C ARG A 160 -15.82 -8.39 -0.93
N ILE A 161 -16.16 -7.09 -0.96
CA ILE A 161 -15.24 -5.95 -0.88
C ILE A 161 -15.58 -5.15 0.37
N ARG A 162 -14.61 -4.91 1.26
CA ARG A 162 -14.82 -4.11 2.47
C ARG A 162 -14.57 -2.63 2.21
N GLN A 163 -13.42 -2.29 1.61
CA GLN A 163 -13.00 -0.93 1.30
C GLN A 163 -12.60 -0.85 -0.18
N ILE A 164 -12.99 0.25 -0.86
CA ILE A 164 -12.67 0.50 -2.26
C ILE A 164 -11.77 1.73 -2.40
N GLY A 165 -10.73 1.63 -3.21
CA GLY A 165 -9.80 2.71 -3.46
C GLY A 165 -9.09 2.59 -4.79
N PHE A 166 -8.04 3.38 -4.97
CA PHE A 166 -7.23 3.34 -6.19
C PHE A 166 -5.75 3.55 -5.89
N SER A 167 -4.87 2.95 -6.70
CA SER A 167 -3.45 3.29 -6.72
C SER A 167 -3.18 4.25 -7.87
N TYR A 168 -2.38 5.30 -7.59
CA TYR A 168 -2.25 6.44 -8.49
C TYR A 168 -0.81 6.74 -8.90
N HIS A 169 -0.62 6.99 -10.22
CA HIS A 169 0.67 7.33 -10.82
C HIS A 169 0.61 8.48 -11.84
N GLY A 170 -0.46 9.27 -11.83
CA GLY A 170 -0.68 10.39 -12.75
C GLY A 170 -0.20 11.74 -12.21
N SER A 171 -0.68 12.83 -12.81
CA SER A 171 -0.36 14.21 -12.41
C SER A 171 -1.06 14.63 -11.11
N ALA A 172 -0.53 15.65 -10.44
CA ALA A 172 -1.16 16.21 -9.23
C ALA A 172 -2.55 16.80 -9.51
N VAL A 173 -2.75 17.41 -10.70
CA VAL A 173 -4.02 18.00 -11.10
C VAL A 173 -5.07 16.90 -11.31
N ASP A 174 -4.74 15.87 -12.07
CA ASP A 174 -5.62 14.74 -12.33
C ASP A 174 -5.93 13.96 -11.05
N PHE A 175 -5.00 13.95 -10.07
CA PHE A 175 -5.25 13.32 -8.77
C PHE A 175 -6.40 13.97 -8.02
N LEU A 176 -6.48 15.30 -8.02
CA LEU A 176 -7.59 16.02 -7.38
C LEU A 176 -8.92 15.66 -8.04
N THR A 177 -8.96 15.60 -9.37
CA THR A 177 -10.13 15.14 -10.11
C THR A 177 -10.52 13.71 -9.73
N MET A 178 -9.54 12.82 -9.57
CA MET A 178 -9.79 11.43 -9.15
C MET A 178 -10.35 11.33 -7.73
N LEU A 179 -9.92 12.21 -6.80
CA LEU A 179 -10.46 12.23 -5.44
C LEU A 179 -11.96 12.56 -5.42
N ASP A 180 -12.42 13.39 -6.35
CA ASP A 180 -13.81 13.83 -6.44
C ASP A 180 -14.66 12.96 -7.39
N ALA A 181 -14.05 12.00 -8.09
CA ALA A 181 -14.71 11.19 -9.11
C ALA A 181 -15.59 10.07 -8.54
N TYR A 182 -15.38 9.66 -7.30
CA TYR A 182 -16.14 8.59 -6.63
C TYR A 182 -16.04 8.75 -5.11
N ASP A 183 -16.95 8.15 -4.35
CA ASP A 183 -16.82 8.09 -2.87
C ASP A 183 -15.81 7.01 -2.45
N TRP A 184 -14.52 7.31 -2.66
CA TRP A 184 -13.42 6.43 -2.30
C TRP A 184 -13.28 6.28 -0.78
N ASP A 185 -12.95 5.08 -0.33
CA ASP A 185 -12.64 4.83 1.08
C ASP A 185 -11.16 5.17 1.38
N PHE A 186 -10.27 4.95 0.40
CA PHE A 186 -8.83 5.18 0.54
C PHE A 186 -8.14 5.43 -0.80
N CYS A 187 -6.89 5.89 -0.75
CA CYS A 187 -6.02 5.95 -1.93
C CYS A 187 -4.61 5.48 -1.60
N GLN A 188 -3.90 5.00 -2.64
CA GLN A 188 -2.50 4.60 -2.55
C GLN A 188 -1.66 5.43 -3.50
N ILE A 189 -0.72 6.22 -2.96
CA ILE A 189 0.11 7.18 -3.71
C ILE A 189 1.60 6.89 -3.54
N GLN A 190 2.39 7.23 -4.54
CA GLN A 190 3.84 7.29 -4.38
C GLN A 190 4.20 8.54 -3.59
N TYR A 191 4.95 8.39 -2.48
CA TYR A 191 5.41 9.53 -1.70
C TYR A 191 6.71 9.25 -0.96
N ASN A 192 7.71 10.16 -1.11
CA ASN A 192 8.99 10.09 -0.45
C ASN A 192 9.67 11.46 -0.46
N TYR A 193 10.71 11.66 0.36
CA TYR A 193 11.40 12.95 0.52
C TYR A 193 12.12 13.43 -0.75
N ALA A 194 12.39 12.57 -1.72
CA ALA A 194 13.04 12.97 -2.98
C ALA A 194 12.03 13.41 -4.03
N GLY A 195 10.73 13.19 -3.82
CA GLY A 195 9.67 13.46 -4.78
C GLY A 195 8.42 14.10 -4.17
N GLU A 196 8.58 15.11 -3.29
CA GLU A 196 7.46 15.79 -2.62
C GLU A 196 6.44 16.45 -3.57
N ARG A 197 6.85 16.74 -4.81
CA ARG A 197 6.01 17.36 -5.85
C ARG A 197 5.74 16.42 -7.02
N TYR A 198 6.15 15.17 -6.91
CA TYR A 198 6.00 14.20 -7.99
C TYR A 198 4.68 13.44 -7.85
N GLN A 199 3.96 13.26 -8.95
CA GLN A 199 2.62 12.64 -9.02
C GLN A 199 1.63 13.39 -8.09
N ALA A 200 0.93 12.69 -7.17
CA ALA A 200 0.03 13.32 -6.21
C ALA A 200 0.78 14.33 -5.30
N GLY A 201 1.99 13.98 -4.90
CA GLY A 201 2.85 14.81 -4.05
C GLY A 201 2.23 15.18 -2.71
N THR A 202 2.84 16.17 -2.04
CA THR A 202 2.34 16.67 -0.74
C THR A 202 0.94 17.28 -0.88
N ALA A 203 0.66 17.99 -1.99
CA ALA A 203 -0.66 18.60 -2.19
C ALA A 203 -1.75 17.52 -2.29
N GLY A 204 -1.51 16.44 -3.01
CA GLY A 204 -2.45 15.33 -3.11
C GLY A 204 -2.62 14.58 -1.79
N LEU A 205 -1.52 14.35 -1.04
CA LEU A 205 -1.58 13.77 0.30
C LEU A 205 -2.52 14.56 1.21
N MET A 206 -2.37 15.89 1.25
CA MET A 206 -3.20 16.77 2.07
C MET A 206 -4.66 16.75 1.61
N ALA A 207 -4.89 16.88 0.31
CA ALA A 207 -6.23 16.89 -0.27
C ALA A 207 -7.00 15.58 -0.04
N ALA A 208 -6.33 14.43 -0.09
CA ALA A 208 -6.93 13.13 0.23
C ALA A 208 -7.32 13.03 1.71
N ALA A 209 -6.42 13.45 2.60
CA ALA A 209 -6.68 13.44 4.04
C ALA A 209 -7.80 14.41 4.45
N GLU A 210 -7.90 15.60 3.82
CA GLU A 210 -8.98 16.56 4.04
C GLU A 210 -10.36 15.99 3.66
N ARG A 211 -10.42 15.07 2.70
CA ARG A 211 -11.63 14.32 2.33
C ARG A 211 -11.91 13.11 3.22
N GLY A 212 -11.09 12.90 4.25
CA GLY A 212 -11.23 11.77 5.18
C GLY A 212 -10.82 10.42 4.59
N LEU A 213 -10.03 10.38 3.51
CA LEU A 213 -9.52 9.14 2.96
C LEU A 213 -8.34 8.61 3.79
N ALA A 214 -8.26 7.30 3.97
CA ALA A 214 -7.02 6.68 4.39
C ALA A 214 -5.98 6.81 3.26
N VAL A 215 -4.79 7.33 3.57
CA VAL A 215 -3.72 7.48 2.58
C VAL A 215 -2.62 6.45 2.83
N PHE A 216 -2.44 5.56 1.86
CA PHE A 216 -1.39 4.56 1.86
C PHE A 216 -0.25 5.01 0.96
N VAL A 217 0.98 4.85 1.42
CA VAL A 217 2.16 5.28 0.67
C VAL A 217 2.88 4.08 0.11
N MET A 218 3.03 4.05 -1.21
CA MET A 218 3.92 3.13 -1.92
C MET A 218 5.23 3.83 -2.28
N GLU A 219 6.28 3.05 -2.52
CA GLU A 219 7.62 3.53 -2.86
C GLU A 219 8.22 4.57 -1.88
N PRO A 220 8.08 4.40 -0.56
CA PRO A 220 8.63 5.35 0.41
C PRO A 220 10.16 5.46 0.32
N LEU A 221 10.83 4.43 -0.24
CA LEU A 221 12.27 4.39 -0.47
C LEU A 221 12.64 4.37 -1.96
N LEU A 222 11.71 4.75 -2.84
CA LEU A 222 11.92 4.82 -4.30
C LEU A 222 12.53 3.52 -4.85
N GLY A 223 11.89 2.37 -4.52
CA GLY A 223 12.37 1.05 -4.90
C GLY A 223 13.71 0.65 -4.27
N GLY A 224 14.05 1.19 -3.11
CA GLY A 224 15.32 0.98 -2.40
C GLY A 224 16.44 1.95 -2.77
N ARG A 225 16.24 2.84 -3.75
CA ARG A 225 17.27 3.82 -4.16
C ARG A 225 17.64 4.78 -3.03
N LEU A 226 16.67 5.18 -2.22
CA LEU A 226 16.88 6.07 -1.08
C LEU A 226 17.51 5.36 0.14
N ALA A 227 17.59 4.05 0.11
CA ALA A 227 18.27 3.26 1.14
C ALA A 227 19.75 2.97 0.77
N GLY A 228 19.99 2.52 -0.47
CA GLY A 228 21.31 1.97 -0.86
C GLY A 228 22.09 2.82 -1.87
N LYS A 229 21.49 3.82 -2.51
CA LYS A 229 22.11 4.56 -3.63
C LYS A 229 22.07 6.08 -3.44
N LEU A 230 22.22 6.55 -2.22
CA LEU A 230 22.31 8.00 -1.94
C LEU A 230 23.63 8.59 -2.43
N PRO A 231 23.61 9.79 -3.02
CA PRO A 231 24.83 10.56 -3.28
C PRO A 231 25.63 10.77 -1.99
N PRO A 232 26.99 10.79 -2.05
CA PRO A 232 27.83 10.93 -0.86
C PRO A 232 27.48 12.13 0.02
N ARG A 233 27.14 13.29 -0.59
CA ARG A 233 26.71 14.49 0.14
C ARG A 233 25.41 14.27 0.92
N ALA A 234 24.41 13.61 0.33
CA ALA A 234 23.16 13.31 1.01
C ALA A 234 23.38 12.30 2.15
N ARG A 235 24.23 11.30 1.92
CA ARG A 235 24.62 10.34 2.96
C ARG A 235 25.29 11.05 4.15
N ALA A 236 26.24 11.93 3.90
CA ALA A 236 26.94 12.68 4.95
C ALA A 236 25.98 13.54 5.82
N VAL A 237 24.93 14.12 5.20
CA VAL A 237 23.90 14.87 5.94
C VAL A 237 23.16 13.96 6.91
N LEU A 238 22.72 12.78 6.47
CA LEU A 238 22.01 11.81 7.33
C LEU A 238 22.92 11.30 8.45
N ASP A 239 24.18 10.97 8.14
CA ASP A 239 25.17 10.48 9.11
C ASP A 239 25.52 11.54 10.17
N SER A 240 25.46 12.84 9.82
CA SER A 240 25.73 13.96 10.75
C SER A 240 24.60 14.23 11.76
N ALA A 241 23.40 13.77 11.50
CA ALA A 241 22.22 14.10 12.29
C ALA A 241 22.17 13.41 13.68
N ARG A 242 23.05 12.44 13.95
CA ARG A 242 23.28 11.77 15.26
C ARG A 242 22.03 11.33 16.01
N ASP A 243 20.97 10.94 15.29
CA ASP A 243 19.80 10.34 15.94
C ASP A 243 20.07 8.86 16.24
N PRO A 244 20.03 8.42 17.51
CA PRO A 244 20.32 7.04 17.88
C PRO A 244 19.31 6.01 17.31
N HIS A 245 18.13 6.47 16.91
CA HIS A 245 17.06 5.65 16.35
C HIS A 245 17.09 5.58 14.81
N LEU A 246 17.73 6.54 14.15
CA LEU A 246 17.77 6.68 12.68
C LEU A 246 19.19 6.40 12.14
N ARG A 247 19.63 5.13 12.27
CA ARG A 247 21.02 4.74 11.93
C ARG A 247 21.22 4.43 10.44
N THR A 248 20.16 4.35 9.66
CA THR A 248 20.25 3.98 8.24
C THR A 248 19.47 4.95 7.36
N PRO A 249 19.85 5.13 6.08
CA PRO A 249 19.07 5.91 5.14
C PRO A 249 17.63 5.41 4.98
N ALA A 250 17.41 4.10 5.10
CA ALA A 250 16.07 3.52 5.08
C ALA A 250 15.24 4.00 6.27
N ALA A 251 15.80 3.98 7.49
CA ALA A 251 15.12 4.47 8.69
C ALA A 251 14.75 5.95 8.55
N TRP A 252 15.66 6.79 8.02
CA TRP A 252 15.39 8.20 7.74
C TRP A 252 14.24 8.36 6.73
N GLY A 253 14.26 7.63 5.61
CA GLY A 253 13.23 7.73 4.58
C GLY A 253 11.86 7.30 5.07
N LEU A 254 11.76 6.20 5.80
CA LEU A 254 10.49 5.73 6.38
C LEU A 254 9.98 6.69 7.46
N SER A 255 10.85 7.17 8.36
CA SER A 255 10.48 8.12 9.40
C SER A 255 10.01 9.45 8.83
N TRP A 256 10.62 9.92 7.71
CA TRP A 256 10.17 11.11 7.03
C TRP A 256 8.72 10.98 6.54
N VAL A 257 8.36 9.85 5.93
CA VAL A 257 6.96 9.58 5.50
C VAL A 257 6.04 9.50 6.72
N TRP A 258 6.42 8.77 7.76
CA TRP A 258 5.59 8.64 8.97
C TRP A 258 5.41 9.94 9.76
N ASN A 259 6.30 10.92 9.58
CA ASN A 259 6.18 12.24 10.21
C ASN A 259 4.99 13.05 9.64
N HIS A 260 4.33 12.58 8.60
CA HIS A 260 3.10 13.15 8.09
C HIS A 260 1.90 12.45 8.76
N PRO A 261 1.13 13.14 9.63
CA PRO A 261 -0.03 12.53 10.31
C PRO A 261 -1.13 12.10 9.33
N GLN A 262 -1.13 12.66 8.12
CA GLN A 262 -2.05 12.32 7.04
C GLN A 262 -1.78 10.95 6.42
N VAL A 263 -0.58 10.40 6.57
CA VAL A 263 -0.25 9.05 6.09
C VAL A 263 -0.82 8.04 7.06
N THR A 264 -1.73 7.18 6.61
CA THR A 264 -2.26 6.09 7.43
C THR A 264 -1.25 4.94 7.53
N MET A 265 -0.62 4.56 6.43
CA MET A 265 0.31 3.44 6.37
C MET A 265 1.28 3.62 5.20
N LEU A 266 2.50 3.09 5.32
CA LEU A 266 3.40 2.95 4.20
C LEU A 266 3.71 1.48 3.91
N LEU A 267 3.94 1.16 2.63
CA LEU A 267 4.28 -0.17 2.16
C LEU A 267 5.79 -0.35 2.04
N SER A 268 6.31 -1.43 2.58
CA SER A 268 7.68 -1.88 2.35
C SER A 268 7.70 -3.26 1.71
N GLY A 269 8.49 -3.40 0.64
CA GLY A 269 8.81 -4.70 0.04
C GLY A 269 9.96 -5.33 0.81
N MET A 270 9.66 -6.34 1.62
CA MET A 270 10.63 -7.11 2.38
C MET A 270 11.00 -8.36 1.59
N THR A 271 12.30 -8.68 1.51
CA THR A 271 12.83 -9.81 0.72
C THR A 271 13.49 -10.87 1.59
N ASP A 272 13.62 -10.61 2.88
CA ASP A 272 14.16 -11.51 3.90
C ASP A 272 13.51 -11.23 5.26
N THR A 273 13.90 -11.99 6.27
CA THR A 273 13.37 -11.92 7.65
C THR A 273 14.25 -11.14 8.61
N ALA A 274 15.33 -10.53 8.11
CA ALA A 274 16.30 -9.77 8.93
C ALA A 274 15.81 -8.38 9.32
#